data_05cddda2948b04cfc23a1aa64c8cac18
#
_entry.id   05cddda2948b04cfc23a1aa64c8cac18
#
_cell.length_a   1.000
_cell.length_b   1.000
_cell.length_c   1.000
_cell.angle_alpha   90.00
_cell.angle_beta   90.00
_cell.angle_gamma   90.00
#
_symmetry.space_group_name_H-M   'P 1'
#
loop_
_entity.id
_entity.type
_entity.pdbx_description
1 polymer ?
#
loop_
_entity_poly.entity_id
_entity_poly.type
_entity_poly.pdbx_seq_one_letter_code
_entity_poly.pdbx_strand_id
1 'polypeptide(L)'
;MRGQSQFIEMYRRAHKEMTLESVCTIVGKGITPKYVDSSSVVVINQACVHWDGQHLENIKYHNKNVPVKKRTLETGDVLLNATGNGTLGRCCVFSCPSDENQYVNDGHVIAISTNRLVILPEVLNSYLSLSDTQAEIYRQYVTGSTNQIDIVFTDIKKMTVPVPNMREQLQFVSTLQQADKSKYYN
;
A
#
# COMPACT_ATOMS: atom_id res chain seq x y z
N MET A 1 3.21 7.04 21.35
CA MET A 1 1.81 7.17 21.77
C MET A 1 1.13 8.50 21.38
N ARG A 2 1.78 9.68 21.44
CA ARG A 2 1.13 10.95 21.02
C ARG A 2 0.83 11.03 19.52
N GLY A 3 1.61 10.41 18.65
CA GLY A 3 1.36 10.40 17.21
C GLY A 3 0.09 9.67 16.80
N GLN A 4 -0.18 8.47 17.34
CA GLN A 4 -1.34 7.67 16.97
C GLN A 4 -2.69 8.34 17.32
N SER A 5 -2.78 9.07 18.44
CA SER A 5 -4.03 9.75 18.82
C SER A 5 -4.36 10.92 17.89
N GLN A 6 -3.36 11.67 17.41
CA GLN A 6 -3.58 12.76 16.44
C GLN A 6 -4.04 12.24 15.07
N PHE A 7 -3.59 11.05 14.65
CA PHE A 7 -4.03 10.40 13.43
C PHE A 7 -5.51 10.06 13.43
N ILE A 8 -5.94 9.34 14.46
CA ILE A 8 -7.33 8.92 14.58
C ILE A 8 -8.25 10.14 14.55
N GLU A 9 -7.82 11.24 15.19
CA GLU A 9 -8.62 12.45 15.24
C GLU A 9 -8.73 13.17 13.88
N MET A 10 -7.66 13.19 13.08
CA MET A 10 -7.70 13.73 11.72
C MET A 10 -8.76 13.02 10.87
N TYR A 11 -8.83 11.69 10.92
CA TYR A 11 -9.82 10.93 10.17
C TYR A 11 -11.24 11.10 10.72
N ARG A 12 -11.40 11.16 12.04
CA ARG A 12 -12.71 11.41 12.68
C ARG A 12 -13.29 12.79 12.36
N ARG A 13 -12.42 13.78 12.11
CA ARG A 13 -12.82 15.13 11.70
C ARG A 13 -13.05 15.27 10.21
N ALA A 14 -12.69 14.28 9.42
CA ALA A 14 -12.93 14.31 7.99
C ALA A 14 -14.43 14.27 7.71
N HIS A 15 -14.97 15.38 7.20
CA HIS A 15 -16.38 15.48 6.82
C HIS A 15 -16.67 14.93 5.43
N LYS A 16 -15.63 14.56 4.70
CA LYS A 16 -15.72 14.02 3.34
C LYS A 16 -15.29 12.56 3.35
N GLU A 17 -16.13 11.73 2.78
CA GLU A 17 -15.86 10.33 2.53
C GLU A 17 -15.97 10.05 1.03
N MET A 18 -15.07 9.23 0.52
CA MET A 18 -15.02 8.82 -0.88
C MET A 18 -14.67 7.34 -0.98
N THR A 19 -14.99 6.70 -2.10
CA THR A 19 -14.54 5.32 -2.32
C THR A 19 -13.03 5.28 -2.59
N LEU A 20 -12.37 4.17 -2.24
CA LEU A 20 -10.94 3.99 -2.47
C LEU A 20 -10.59 4.24 -3.95
N GLU A 21 -11.34 3.69 -4.89
CA GLU A 21 -11.09 3.91 -6.32
C GLU A 21 -11.26 5.37 -6.74
N SER A 22 -12.14 6.14 -6.11
CA SER A 22 -12.37 7.55 -6.47
C SER A 22 -11.31 8.50 -5.94
N VAL A 23 -10.55 8.13 -4.91
CA VAL A 23 -9.41 8.91 -4.40
C VAL A 23 -8.08 8.53 -5.06
N CYS A 24 -8.11 7.57 -5.98
CA CYS A 24 -6.93 7.02 -6.64
C CYS A 24 -6.98 7.28 -8.15
N THR A 25 -5.81 7.34 -8.76
CA THR A 25 -5.66 7.32 -10.22
C THR A 25 -5.57 5.89 -10.75
N ILE A 26 -4.96 4.99 -9.97
CA ILE A 26 -4.80 3.58 -10.31
C ILE A 26 -4.98 2.73 -9.06
N VAL A 27 -5.73 1.63 -9.20
CA VAL A 27 -5.80 0.54 -8.22
C VAL A 27 -5.70 -0.76 -9.01
N GLY A 28 -4.70 -1.58 -8.75
CA GLY A 28 -4.48 -2.78 -9.55
C GLY A 28 -3.72 -3.90 -8.86
N LYS A 29 -4.15 -5.14 -9.08
CA LYS A 29 -3.33 -6.33 -8.83
C LYS A 29 -2.21 -6.41 -9.86
N GLY A 30 -1.08 -6.98 -9.46
CA GLY A 30 0.10 -7.11 -10.29
C GLY A 30 0.06 -8.23 -11.31
N ILE A 31 1.25 -8.63 -11.72
CA ILE A 31 1.46 -9.68 -12.74
C ILE A 31 1.38 -11.08 -12.11
N THR A 32 1.29 -12.10 -12.98
CA THR A 32 1.65 -13.48 -12.64
C THR A 32 3.09 -13.69 -13.09
N PRO A 33 4.08 -13.68 -12.18
CA PRO A 33 5.48 -13.69 -12.58
C PRO A 33 5.90 -15.02 -13.23
N LYS A 34 6.83 -14.95 -14.17
CA LYS A 34 7.66 -16.07 -14.62
C LYS A 34 9.02 -15.91 -13.94
N TYR A 35 9.20 -16.61 -12.83
CA TYR A 35 10.36 -16.44 -11.97
C TYR A 35 11.66 -16.94 -12.63
N VAL A 36 12.73 -16.20 -12.40
CA VAL A 36 14.11 -16.50 -12.75
C VAL A 36 15.02 -16.08 -11.58
N ASP A 37 16.26 -16.55 -11.58
CA ASP A 37 17.21 -16.27 -10.49
C ASP A 37 17.67 -14.82 -10.47
N SER A 38 17.73 -14.16 -11.63
CA SER A 38 18.07 -12.72 -11.73
C SER A 38 17.51 -12.10 -13.00
N SER A 39 17.13 -10.82 -12.91
CA SER A 39 16.61 -10.04 -14.04
C SER A 39 16.61 -8.56 -13.66
N SER A 40 16.50 -7.68 -14.67
CA SER A 40 16.20 -6.25 -14.48
C SER A 40 14.71 -5.98 -14.18
N VAL A 41 13.85 -7.00 -14.16
CA VAL A 41 12.45 -6.89 -13.77
C VAL A 41 12.28 -7.48 -12.37
N VAL A 42 12.19 -6.61 -11.40
CA VAL A 42 12.10 -6.94 -9.97
C VAL A 42 10.64 -7.06 -9.55
N VAL A 43 10.32 -8.13 -8.84
CA VAL A 43 8.96 -8.44 -8.37
C VAL A 43 8.85 -8.15 -6.88
N ILE A 44 8.00 -7.21 -6.54
CA ILE A 44 7.54 -6.95 -5.18
C ILE A 44 6.39 -7.90 -4.88
N ASN A 45 6.64 -8.82 -3.98
CA ASN A 45 5.67 -9.82 -3.52
C ASN A 45 5.21 -9.50 -2.08
N GLN A 46 4.30 -10.31 -1.55
CA GLN A 46 3.74 -10.09 -0.22
C GLN A 46 4.79 -10.09 0.92
N ALA A 47 5.92 -10.79 0.75
CA ALA A 47 6.99 -10.80 1.73
C ALA A 47 7.82 -9.50 1.74
N CYS A 48 7.65 -8.65 0.71
CA CYS A 48 8.29 -7.34 0.65
C CYS A 48 7.48 -6.24 1.36
N VAL A 49 6.20 -6.48 1.67
CA VAL A 49 5.30 -5.46 2.23
C VAL A 49 5.13 -5.67 3.73
N HIS A 50 5.60 -4.72 4.51
CA HIS A 50 5.55 -4.73 5.97
C HIS A 50 4.98 -3.42 6.53
N TRP A 51 4.58 -3.43 7.81
CA TRP A 51 4.03 -2.26 8.49
C TRP A 51 5.04 -1.14 8.69
N ASP A 52 6.32 -1.47 8.74
CA ASP A 52 7.45 -0.54 8.91
C ASP A 52 8.07 -0.09 7.58
N GLY A 53 7.55 -0.59 6.44
CA GLY A 53 8.01 -0.22 5.11
C GLY A 53 8.21 -1.41 4.17
N GLN A 54 8.94 -1.17 3.09
CA GLN A 54 9.29 -2.20 2.12
C GLN A 54 10.56 -2.95 2.54
N HIS A 55 10.54 -4.27 2.39
CA HIS A 55 11.64 -5.18 2.70
C HIS A 55 12.19 -5.78 1.40
N LEU A 56 13.17 -5.12 0.79
CA LEU A 56 13.70 -5.47 -0.52
C LEU A 56 14.60 -6.70 -0.52
N GLU A 57 15.01 -7.20 0.63
CA GLU A 57 15.71 -8.49 0.75
C GLU A 57 14.84 -9.69 0.34
N ASN A 58 13.52 -9.50 0.23
CA ASN A 58 12.55 -10.53 -0.15
C ASN A 58 12.10 -10.47 -1.61
N ILE A 59 12.74 -9.62 -2.43
CA ILE A 59 12.41 -9.50 -3.85
C ILE A 59 12.62 -10.81 -4.61
N LYS A 60 11.91 -10.93 -5.73
CA LYS A 60 12.09 -11.97 -6.73
C LYS A 60 12.25 -11.31 -8.09
N TYR A 61 12.52 -12.11 -9.13
CA TYR A 61 12.76 -11.60 -10.46
C TYR A 61 11.83 -12.26 -11.48
N HIS A 62 11.32 -11.44 -12.39
CA HIS A 62 10.53 -11.89 -13.52
C HIS A 62 11.42 -11.99 -14.78
N ASN A 63 11.20 -13.01 -15.58
CA ASN A 63 11.92 -13.19 -16.84
C ASN A 63 11.65 -12.00 -17.79
N LYS A 64 12.68 -11.19 -18.04
CA LYS A 64 12.59 -9.99 -18.91
C LYS A 64 12.15 -10.25 -20.33
N ASN A 65 12.30 -11.49 -20.82
CA ASN A 65 11.86 -11.90 -22.15
C ASN A 65 10.34 -12.18 -22.21
N VAL A 66 9.66 -12.20 -21.06
CA VAL A 66 8.20 -12.31 -20.99
C VAL A 66 7.63 -10.91 -20.75
N PRO A 67 6.78 -10.40 -21.64
CA PRO A 67 6.29 -9.03 -21.54
C PRO A 67 5.52 -8.77 -20.25
N VAL A 68 5.83 -7.66 -19.58
CA VAL A 68 5.05 -7.13 -18.48
C VAL A 68 3.84 -6.38 -19.05
N LYS A 69 2.64 -6.93 -18.86
CA LYS A 69 1.39 -6.35 -19.36
C LYS A 69 0.71 -5.38 -18.37
N LYS A 70 1.33 -5.14 -17.24
CA LYS A 70 0.88 -4.22 -16.18
C LYS A 70 1.83 -3.05 -16.07
N ARG A 71 1.39 -1.97 -15.42
CA ARG A 71 2.26 -0.85 -15.16
C ARG A 71 3.37 -1.20 -14.16
N THR A 72 4.45 -0.46 -14.21
CA THR A 72 5.50 -0.47 -13.19
C THR A 72 5.08 0.29 -11.94
N LEU A 73 5.70 -0.06 -10.82
CA LEU A 73 5.56 0.67 -9.57
C LEU A 73 6.35 1.99 -9.63
N GLU A 74 5.80 2.99 -8.99
CA GLU A 74 6.40 4.31 -8.86
C GLU A 74 6.49 4.71 -7.38
N THR A 75 7.44 5.58 -7.07
CA THR A 75 7.55 6.14 -5.70
C THR A 75 6.25 6.84 -5.30
N GLY A 76 5.74 6.46 -4.13
CA GLY A 76 4.48 6.92 -3.59
C GLY A 76 3.29 6.01 -3.88
N ASP A 77 3.48 4.90 -4.60
CA ASP A 77 2.44 3.86 -4.64
C ASP A 77 2.23 3.27 -3.24
N VAL A 78 0.99 3.11 -2.84
CA VAL A 78 0.63 2.36 -1.63
C VAL A 78 0.46 0.90 -2.02
N LEU A 79 1.24 0.03 -1.38
CA LEU A 79 1.16 -1.40 -1.59
C LEU A 79 0.32 -2.02 -0.48
N LEU A 80 -0.62 -2.89 -0.85
CA LEU A 80 -1.51 -3.59 0.07
C LEU A 80 -1.46 -5.09 -0.23
N ASN A 81 -1.07 -5.89 0.76
CA ASN A 81 -1.11 -7.35 0.63
C ASN A 81 -2.55 -7.84 0.55
N ALA A 82 -2.88 -8.46 -0.57
CA ALA A 82 -4.22 -9.00 -0.83
C ALA A 82 -4.42 -10.42 -0.30
N THR A 83 -3.35 -11.16 -0.01
CA THR A 83 -3.40 -12.58 0.36
C THR A 83 -2.47 -12.93 1.50
N GLY A 84 -2.63 -14.13 2.01
CA GLY A 84 -1.68 -14.78 2.91
C GLY A 84 -2.05 -14.69 4.38
N ASN A 85 -1.95 -15.84 5.06
CA ASN A 85 -2.17 -15.94 6.51
C ASN A 85 -1.11 -15.13 7.23
N GLY A 86 -1.53 -14.12 8.01
CA GLY A 86 -0.65 -13.23 8.76
C GLY A 86 0.07 -12.15 7.92
N THR A 87 -0.14 -12.09 6.61
CA THR A 87 0.41 -11.04 5.72
C THR A 87 -0.66 -10.19 5.06
N LEU A 88 -1.86 -10.74 4.85
CA LEU A 88 -3.00 -10.01 4.29
C LEU A 88 -3.25 -8.72 5.09
N GLY A 89 -3.51 -7.64 4.39
CA GLY A 89 -3.78 -6.33 4.96
C GLY A 89 -2.54 -5.50 5.28
N ARG A 90 -1.33 -6.09 5.34
CA ARG A 90 -0.11 -5.29 5.48
C ARG A 90 0.00 -4.30 4.34
N CYS A 91 0.41 -3.08 4.65
CA CYS A 91 0.58 -2.05 3.65
C CYS A 91 1.79 -1.15 3.95
N CYS A 92 2.34 -0.57 2.91
CA CYS A 92 3.40 0.43 3.00
C CYS A 92 3.39 1.37 1.79
N VAL A 93 4.04 2.51 1.91
CA VAL A 93 4.32 3.39 0.77
C VAL A 93 5.61 2.93 0.10
N PHE A 94 5.54 2.66 -1.20
CA PHE A 94 6.68 2.22 -1.97
C PHE A 94 7.62 3.39 -2.30
N SER A 95 8.91 3.16 -2.14
CA SER A 95 9.98 4.05 -2.60
C SER A 95 10.81 3.31 -3.64
N CYS A 96 10.74 3.76 -4.89
CA CYS A 96 11.48 3.14 -5.97
C CYS A 96 12.99 3.34 -5.76
N PRO A 97 13.79 2.27 -5.72
CA PRO A 97 15.25 2.39 -5.65
C PRO A 97 15.82 3.18 -6.83
N SER A 98 16.92 3.88 -6.58
CA SER A 98 17.66 4.66 -7.60
C SER A 98 18.58 3.73 -8.40
N ASP A 99 18.00 2.78 -9.11
CA ASP A 99 18.69 1.85 -10.01
C ASP A 99 17.98 1.80 -11.37
N GLU A 100 18.47 0.99 -12.29
CA GLU A 100 17.92 0.84 -13.64
C GLU A 100 16.87 -0.29 -13.73
N ASN A 101 16.44 -0.86 -12.60
CA ASN A 101 15.49 -1.96 -12.60
C ASN A 101 14.05 -1.46 -12.78
N GLN A 102 13.25 -2.31 -13.36
CA GLN A 102 11.81 -2.16 -13.46
C GLN A 102 11.14 -2.90 -12.29
N TYR A 103 10.41 -2.18 -11.47
CA TYR A 103 9.69 -2.74 -10.33
C TYR A 103 8.23 -2.99 -10.68
N VAL A 104 7.75 -4.19 -10.38
CA VAL A 104 6.36 -4.60 -10.59
C VAL A 104 5.85 -5.34 -9.34
N ASN A 105 4.57 -5.25 -9.06
CA ASN A 105 3.95 -6.08 -8.02
C ASN A 105 3.43 -7.40 -8.62
N ASP A 106 3.40 -8.44 -7.82
CA ASP A 106 2.75 -9.70 -8.20
C ASP A 106 1.23 -9.66 -7.96
N GLY A 107 0.54 -10.75 -8.31
CA GLY A 107 -0.91 -10.88 -8.14
C GLY A 107 -1.41 -10.91 -6.69
N HIS A 108 -0.50 -11.04 -5.72
CA HIS A 108 -0.81 -11.06 -4.29
C HIS A 108 -0.70 -9.68 -3.62
N VAL A 109 -0.23 -8.68 -4.36
CA VAL A 109 -0.09 -7.29 -3.89
C VAL A 109 -0.92 -6.37 -4.76
N ILE A 110 -1.78 -5.57 -4.14
CA ILE A 110 -2.50 -4.47 -4.79
C ILE A 110 -1.63 -3.23 -4.74
N ALA A 111 -1.37 -2.61 -5.89
CA ALA A 111 -0.70 -1.32 -6.00
C ALA A 111 -1.72 -0.20 -6.21
N ILE A 112 -1.62 0.84 -5.41
CA ILE A 112 -2.57 1.94 -5.34
C ILE A 112 -1.81 3.24 -5.57
N SER A 113 -2.10 3.93 -6.68
CA SER A 113 -1.62 5.30 -6.91
C SER A 113 -2.72 6.29 -6.54
N THR A 114 -2.44 7.13 -5.55
CA THR A 114 -3.41 8.12 -5.10
C THR A 114 -3.50 9.31 -6.06
N ASN A 115 -4.68 9.91 -6.15
CA ASN A 115 -4.79 11.28 -6.64
C ASN A 115 -4.30 12.22 -5.54
N ARG A 116 -3.05 12.69 -5.66
CA ARG A 116 -2.39 13.50 -4.64
C ARG A 116 -3.01 14.88 -4.42
N LEU A 117 -3.93 15.30 -5.29
CA LEU A 117 -4.76 16.49 -5.07
C LEU A 117 -5.93 16.20 -4.12
N VAL A 118 -6.23 14.93 -3.86
CA VAL A 118 -7.32 14.48 -3.01
C VAL A 118 -6.80 13.86 -1.72
N ILE A 119 -5.91 12.86 -1.83
CA ILE A 119 -5.32 12.17 -0.69
C ILE A 119 -3.84 11.86 -0.92
N LEU A 120 -3.02 12.14 0.09
CA LEU A 120 -1.60 11.83 0.04
C LEU A 120 -1.37 10.33 0.32
N PRO A 121 -0.36 9.70 -0.31
CA PRO A 121 -0.06 8.27 -0.12
C PRO A 121 0.13 7.88 1.35
N GLU A 122 0.86 8.69 2.11
CA GLU A 122 1.14 8.45 3.52
C GLU A 122 -0.13 8.50 4.36
N VAL A 123 -1.07 9.37 4.02
CA VAL A 123 -2.37 9.48 4.68
C VAL A 123 -3.22 8.24 4.40
N LEU A 124 -3.31 7.81 3.14
CA LEU A 124 -4.03 6.59 2.78
C LEU A 124 -3.40 5.37 3.45
N ASN A 125 -2.08 5.23 3.39
CA ASN A 125 -1.36 4.12 4.02
C ASN A 125 -1.63 4.06 5.53
N SER A 126 -1.57 5.20 6.20
CA SER A 126 -1.85 5.26 7.64
C SER A 126 -3.29 4.90 7.97
N TYR A 127 -4.27 5.33 7.15
CA TYR A 127 -5.66 4.93 7.32
C TYR A 127 -5.84 3.42 7.16
N LEU A 128 -5.26 2.83 6.12
CA LEU A 128 -5.30 1.38 5.89
C LEU A 128 -4.65 0.60 7.03
N SER A 129 -3.67 1.17 7.73
CA SER A 129 -2.95 0.54 8.84
C SER A 129 -3.69 0.60 10.18
N LEU A 130 -4.77 1.37 10.30
CA LEU A 130 -5.54 1.46 11.55
C LEU A 130 -6.17 0.11 11.91
N SER A 131 -6.17 -0.24 13.18
CA SER A 131 -6.77 -1.49 13.67
C SER A 131 -8.24 -1.63 13.28
N ASP A 132 -9.01 -0.55 13.37
CA ASP A 132 -10.43 -0.56 13.01
C ASP A 132 -10.61 -0.76 11.50
N THR A 133 -9.77 -0.12 10.68
CA THR A 133 -9.76 -0.29 9.22
C THR A 133 -9.36 -1.71 8.83
N GLN A 134 -8.35 -2.28 9.49
CA GLN A 134 -7.95 -3.67 9.28
C GLN A 134 -9.08 -4.64 9.65
N ALA A 135 -9.76 -4.41 10.77
CA ALA A 135 -10.92 -5.22 11.18
C ALA A 135 -12.06 -5.12 10.15
N GLU A 136 -12.29 -3.94 9.59
CA GLU A 136 -13.26 -3.73 8.51
C GLU A 136 -12.85 -4.49 7.24
N ILE A 137 -11.60 -4.39 6.81
CA ILE A 137 -11.08 -5.12 5.64
C ILE A 137 -11.33 -6.61 5.80
N TYR A 138 -10.94 -7.19 6.93
CA TYR A 138 -11.16 -8.62 7.19
C TYR A 138 -12.62 -9.03 7.21
N ARG A 139 -13.50 -8.21 7.76
CA ARG A 139 -14.92 -8.52 7.88
C ARG A 139 -15.71 -8.37 6.60
N GLN A 140 -15.38 -7.35 5.77
CA GLN A 140 -16.22 -6.95 4.64
C GLN A 140 -15.63 -7.29 3.27
N TYR A 141 -14.29 -7.36 3.17
CA TYR A 141 -13.61 -7.42 1.87
C TYR A 141 -12.75 -8.67 1.69
N VAL A 142 -12.73 -9.58 2.66
CA VAL A 142 -11.95 -10.82 2.59
C VAL A 142 -12.88 -12.01 2.37
N THR A 143 -12.45 -12.91 1.49
CA THR A 143 -13.09 -14.21 1.24
C THR A 143 -12.08 -15.33 1.41
N GLY A 144 -12.57 -16.57 1.46
CA GLY A 144 -11.74 -17.77 1.54
C GLY A 144 -11.83 -18.49 2.87
N SER A 145 -11.09 -19.58 2.99
CA SER A 145 -11.00 -20.42 4.18
C SER A 145 -9.65 -20.27 4.87
N THR A 146 -9.49 -20.90 6.02
CA THR A 146 -8.39 -20.76 6.99
C THR A 146 -6.97 -20.72 6.41
N ASN A 147 -6.74 -21.29 5.23
CA ASN A 147 -5.41 -21.34 4.59
C ASN A 147 -5.31 -20.58 3.28
N GLN A 148 -6.42 -20.07 2.74
CA GLN A 148 -6.45 -19.34 1.48
C GLN A 148 -7.44 -18.17 1.60
N ILE A 149 -6.97 -17.08 2.20
CA ILE A 149 -7.74 -15.84 2.31
C ILE A 149 -7.24 -14.83 1.26
N ASP A 150 -8.17 -14.14 0.64
CA ASP A 150 -7.89 -13.12 -0.40
C ASP A 150 -8.82 -11.92 -0.22
N ILE A 151 -8.29 -10.72 -0.39
CA ILE A 151 -9.10 -9.51 -0.53
C ILE A 151 -9.85 -9.58 -1.86
N VAL A 152 -11.16 -9.42 -1.82
CA VAL A 152 -12.01 -9.33 -3.02
C VAL A 152 -11.73 -7.99 -3.69
N PHE A 153 -10.96 -8.02 -4.76
CA PHE A 153 -10.43 -6.83 -5.43
C PHE A 153 -11.53 -5.86 -5.92
N THR A 154 -12.63 -6.39 -6.46
CA THR A 154 -13.76 -5.58 -6.91
C THR A 154 -14.47 -4.85 -5.78
N ASP A 155 -14.45 -5.42 -4.58
CA ASP A 155 -15.16 -4.90 -3.43
C ASP A 155 -14.31 -3.90 -2.64
N ILE A 156 -13.01 -4.19 -2.44
CA ILE A 156 -12.11 -3.27 -1.72
C ILE A 156 -12.00 -1.90 -2.41
N LYS A 157 -12.14 -1.83 -3.72
CA LYS A 157 -12.17 -0.57 -4.46
C LYS A 157 -13.31 0.35 -4.05
N LYS A 158 -14.41 -0.22 -3.57
CA LYS A 158 -15.61 0.51 -3.11
C LYS A 158 -15.56 0.86 -1.62
N MET A 159 -14.51 0.42 -0.91
CA MET A 159 -14.33 0.74 0.50
C MET A 159 -14.35 2.26 0.70
N THR A 160 -15.08 2.72 1.72
CA THR A 160 -15.14 4.13 2.09
C THR A 160 -13.86 4.56 2.77
N VAL A 161 -13.29 5.66 2.30
CA VAL A 161 -12.07 6.27 2.82
C VAL A 161 -12.37 7.70 3.26
N PRO A 162 -12.08 8.10 4.53
CA PRO A 162 -12.21 9.48 4.95
C PRO A 162 -11.12 10.32 4.27
N VAL A 163 -11.52 11.50 3.80
CA VAL A 163 -10.62 12.44 3.11
C VAL A 163 -10.48 13.70 3.96
N PRO A 164 -9.44 13.80 4.81
CA PRO A 164 -9.13 15.01 5.55
C PRO A 164 -8.84 16.17 4.60
N ASN A 165 -8.98 17.41 5.09
CA ASN A 165 -8.58 18.54 4.25
C ASN A 165 -7.06 18.52 3.99
N MET A 166 -6.63 19.08 2.86
CA MET A 166 -5.23 18.98 2.41
C MET A 166 -4.24 19.61 3.39
N ARG A 167 -4.62 20.64 4.13
CA ARG A 167 -3.77 21.26 5.14
C ARG A 167 -3.44 20.28 6.27
N GLU A 168 -4.43 19.57 6.77
CA GLU A 168 -4.24 18.53 7.80
C GLU A 168 -3.39 17.38 7.28
N GLN A 169 -3.61 16.97 6.04
CA GLN A 169 -2.81 15.92 5.40
C GLN A 169 -1.33 16.32 5.31
N LEU A 170 -1.02 17.53 4.84
CA LEU A 170 0.36 18.04 4.75
C LEU A 170 1.03 18.16 6.11
N GLN A 171 0.31 18.65 7.12
CA GLN A 171 0.82 18.72 8.49
C GLN A 171 1.16 17.32 9.02
N PHE A 172 0.31 16.35 8.77
CA PHE A 172 0.50 14.98 9.14
C PHE A 172 1.76 14.38 8.52
N VAL A 173 1.93 14.49 7.19
CA VAL A 173 3.11 13.97 6.48
C VAL A 173 4.39 14.63 6.98
N SER A 174 4.36 15.94 7.25
CA SER A 174 5.51 16.65 7.86
C SER A 174 5.88 16.04 9.22
N THR A 175 4.90 15.73 10.06
CA THR A 175 5.12 15.11 11.37
C THR A 175 5.71 13.70 11.25
N LEU A 176 5.22 12.89 10.29
CA LEU A 176 5.80 11.57 10.00
C LEU A 176 7.27 11.65 9.60
N GLN A 177 7.60 12.54 8.68
CA GLN A 177 8.96 12.71 8.19
C GLN A 177 9.92 13.16 9.29
N GLN A 178 9.46 14.00 10.24
CA GLN A 178 10.24 14.41 11.40
C GLN A 178 10.48 13.24 12.36
N ALA A 179 9.45 12.42 12.61
CA ALA A 179 9.55 11.25 13.48
C ALA A 179 10.52 10.20 12.90
N ASP A 180 10.51 9.99 11.59
CA ASP A 180 11.44 9.06 10.95
C ASP A 180 12.88 9.56 11.00
N LYS A 181 13.12 10.85 10.78
CA LYS A 181 14.46 11.43 10.94
C LYS A 181 15.01 11.26 12.35
N SER A 182 14.17 11.40 13.38
CA SER A 182 14.61 11.28 14.78
C SER A 182 15.05 9.85 15.16
N LYS A 183 14.59 8.82 14.45
CA LYS A 183 15.03 7.42 14.67
C LYS A 183 16.48 7.16 14.24
N TYR A 184 17.01 7.98 13.33
CA TYR A 184 18.39 7.83 12.82
C TYR A 184 19.44 8.62 13.61
N TYR A 185 19.02 9.45 14.56
CA TYR A 185 19.92 10.29 15.38
C TYR A 185 20.02 9.86 16.86
N ASN A 186 19.40 8.73 17.21
CA ASN A 186 19.52 8.05 18.51
C ASN A 186 20.13 6.65 18.29
#